data_33f13b869b6ffa4bf51cd6231be0b928
#
_entry.id   33f13b869b6ffa4bf51cd6231be0b928
#
_cell.length_a   1.000
_cell.length_b   1.000
_cell.length_c   1.000
_cell.angle_alpha   90.00
_cell.angle_beta   90.00
_cell.angle_gamma   90.00
#
_symmetry.space_group_name_H-M   'P 1'
#
loop_
_entity.id
_entity.type
_entity.pdbx_description
1 polymer ?
#
loop_
_entity_poly.entity_id
_entity_poly.type
_entity_poly.pdbx_seq_one_letter_code
_entity_poly.pdbx_strand_id
1 'polypeptide(L)'
;MIALPGDLRKRKAIYLVVIIAASYLFFFYNLNSYSLKEPDEGRYAEIPREMVEQGNYLVPHLNYVRYFEKPPLLYWITAASYKVFGINEWSFRFPNALAAFFCSILLYLFSCKRFSPKTGFISSLILISCFGFFTMARIVTIDMLFTCLLFGALLSFHEYYLTHKGLFFYLFHICLSLATLAKGPAALILLGVTILIYLRTEKRLSFLKDLLSYRAILIFAIITMPWFVIMSIKEKEFFHFFFLDQNVLRFLTTRHNRSGPLYYFIPVLALGMLPWSVFLPRVIIRLWWVRELRLFFIWSAVVFAFFSISGSKLPPYILTVFPALAQILGYFFATRQQDSVPANREVIAYFVFFATVMMAGFLGASGILGKYLQDELYIQDILPDIWGLEVGIALASAVMICFMCIRSMRRFGPFFYALTTFSLVIVIALMVNTRVIDKHTTTKGLAKTINSFQSTPAYIVNYGSFEETLPFYTRQRIHIACYKGELAMGSKYPDARPFFLDQAAFRNLLDSGQPVFVVIKKKYLSSAAKTTNQELKLLDCQNERCLAANQNVQVFYPELAFYR
;
A
#
# COMPACT_ATOMS: atom_id res chain seq x y z
N MET A 1 27.79 -9.94 28.27
CA MET A 1 27.84 -10.14 26.82
C MET A 1 28.85 -11.24 26.53
N ILE A 2 28.40 -12.46 26.20
CA ILE A 2 29.30 -13.55 25.79
C ILE A 2 29.77 -13.18 24.37
N ALA A 3 31.08 -13.03 24.16
CA ALA A 3 31.65 -12.78 22.85
C ALA A 3 31.30 -13.94 21.91
N LEU A 4 30.55 -13.65 20.84
CA LEU A 4 30.23 -14.64 19.82
C LEU A 4 31.54 -15.12 19.15
N PRO A 5 31.67 -16.42 18.86
CA PRO A 5 32.79 -16.95 18.06
C PRO A 5 32.97 -16.12 16.79
N GLY A 6 34.19 -15.83 16.37
CA GLY A 6 34.48 -14.91 15.25
C GLY A 6 33.76 -15.28 13.94
N ASP A 7 33.55 -16.57 13.69
CA ASP A 7 32.78 -17.06 12.53
C ASP A 7 31.30 -16.70 12.60
N LEU A 8 30.68 -16.70 13.79
CA LEU A 8 29.27 -16.33 13.97
C LEU A 8 29.04 -14.82 13.78
N ARG A 9 30.03 -14.01 14.17
CA ARG A 9 30.02 -12.55 13.97
C ARG A 9 30.15 -12.20 12.48
N LYS A 10 31.04 -12.89 11.76
CA LYS A 10 31.18 -12.73 10.30
C LYS A 10 29.92 -13.12 9.54
N ARG A 11 29.30 -14.27 9.86
CA ARG A 11 28.04 -14.71 9.24
C ARG A 11 26.90 -13.72 9.48
N LYS A 12 26.77 -13.18 10.69
CA LYS A 12 25.77 -12.16 11.01
C LYS A 12 25.96 -10.90 10.16
N ALA A 13 27.21 -10.43 9.98
CA ALA A 13 27.50 -9.28 9.14
C ALA A 13 27.18 -9.54 7.66
N ILE A 14 27.59 -10.69 7.11
CA ILE A 14 27.31 -11.09 5.73
C ILE A 14 25.79 -11.14 5.47
N TYR A 15 25.02 -11.78 6.36
CA TYR A 15 23.58 -11.87 6.22
C TYR A 15 22.92 -10.47 6.25
N LEU A 16 23.38 -9.58 7.13
CA LEU A 16 22.89 -8.21 7.16
C LEU A 16 23.16 -7.46 5.85
N VAL A 17 24.37 -7.57 5.30
CA VAL A 17 24.74 -6.96 4.02
C VAL A 17 23.85 -7.48 2.89
N VAL A 18 23.60 -8.79 2.84
CA VAL A 18 22.71 -9.39 1.83
C VAL A 18 21.27 -8.89 1.98
N ILE A 19 20.75 -8.79 3.21
CA ILE A 19 19.39 -8.24 3.45
C ILE A 19 19.30 -6.77 3.05
N ILE A 20 20.32 -5.97 3.39
CA ILE A 20 20.38 -4.57 2.98
C ILE A 20 20.38 -4.45 1.45
N ALA A 21 21.25 -5.21 0.78
CA ALA A 21 21.36 -5.19 -0.68
C ALA A 21 20.08 -5.66 -1.37
N ALA A 22 19.47 -6.76 -0.89
CA ALA A 22 18.20 -7.26 -1.40
C ALA A 22 17.06 -6.24 -1.18
N SER A 23 16.94 -5.70 0.04
CA SER A 23 15.90 -4.70 0.34
C SER A 23 16.07 -3.43 -0.50
N TYR A 24 17.33 -2.98 -0.69
CA TYR A 24 17.61 -1.84 -1.56
C TYR A 24 17.19 -2.12 -3.00
N LEU A 25 17.63 -3.24 -3.57
CA LEU A 25 17.32 -3.63 -4.94
C LEU A 25 15.81 -3.76 -5.17
N PHE A 26 15.08 -4.42 -4.28
CA PHE A 26 13.67 -4.70 -4.50
C PHE A 26 12.74 -3.54 -4.15
N PHE A 27 13.09 -2.71 -3.19
CA PHE A 27 12.20 -1.63 -2.76
C PHE A 27 12.51 -0.28 -3.41
N PHE A 28 13.77 0.04 -3.71
CA PHE A 28 14.15 1.37 -4.21
C PHE A 28 14.49 1.41 -5.70
N TYR A 29 14.89 0.27 -6.29
CA TYR A 29 15.26 0.26 -7.69
C TYR A 29 14.08 0.66 -8.58
N ASN A 30 14.31 1.66 -9.45
CA ASN A 30 13.38 2.06 -10.51
C ASN A 30 11.97 2.47 -10.02
N LEU A 31 11.87 3.20 -8.89
CA LEU A 31 10.60 3.70 -8.33
C LEU A 31 9.89 4.74 -9.21
N ASN A 32 10.60 5.36 -10.17
CA ASN A 32 10.08 6.34 -11.11
C ASN A 32 9.67 5.75 -12.47
N SER A 33 9.74 4.43 -12.67
CA SER A 33 9.47 3.81 -13.96
C SER A 33 8.01 3.75 -14.35
N TYR A 34 7.11 4.00 -13.41
CA TYR A 34 5.67 3.96 -13.62
C TYR A 34 5.00 5.19 -12.98
N SER A 35 3.87 5.58 -13.56
CA SER A 35 3.10 6.75 -13.13
C SER A 35 2.37 6.51 -11.81
N LEU A 36 1.86 7.57 -11.19
CA LEU A 36 1.01 7.46 -10.00
C LEU A 36 -0.30 6.75 -10.35
N LYS A 37 -0.75 5.88 -9.45
CA LYS A 37 -1.97 5.09 -9.61
C LYS A 37 -3.17 5.75 -8.94
N GLU A 38 -4.28 5.79 -9.68
CA GLU A 38 -5.57 6.19 -9.13
C GLU A 38 -6.13 5.13 -8.16
N PRO A 39 -6.87 5.52 -7.14
CA PRO A 39 -6.99 6.87 -6.58
C PRO A 39 -5.92 7.16 -5.51
N ASP A 40 -5.34 6.11 -4.91
CA ASP A 40 -4.57 6.22 -3.65
C ASP A 40 -3.24 6.97 -3.84
N GLU A 41 -2.42 6.61 -4.85
CA GLU A 41 -1.14 7.30 -5.05
C GLU A 41 -1.35 8.76 -5.48
N GLY A 42 -2.38 9.06 -6.28
CA GLY A 42 -2.73 10.43 -6.63
C GLY A 42 -2.97 11.28 -5.40
N ARG A 43 -3.85 10.82 -4.53
CA ARG A 43 -4.20 11.47 -3.26
C ARG A 43 -3.00 11.67 -2.34
N TYR A 44 -2.25 10.61 -2.08
CA TYR A 44 -1.10 10.66 -1.17
C TYR A 44 0.09 11.42 -1.75
N ALA A 45 0.16 11.64 -3.06
CA ALA A 45 1.16 12.48 -3.71
C ALA A 45 0.77 13.96 -3.76
N GLU A 46 -0.51 14.24 -4.03
CA GLU A 46 -1.01 15.60 -4.19
C GLU A 46 -1.04 16.37 -2.87
N ILE A 47 -1.56 15.77 -1.79
CA ILE A 47 -1.64 16.43 -0.49
C ILE A 47 -0.29 16.98 -0.01
N PRO A 48 0.81 16.20 0.02
CA PRO A 48 2.12 16.73 0.40
C PRO A 48 2.68 17.74 -0.60
N ARG A 49 2.31 17.65 -1.90
CA ARG A 49 2.69 18.66 -2.90
C ARG A 49 2.08 20.01 -2.55
N GLU A 50 0.79 20.03 -2.27
CA GLU A 50 0.08 21.25 -1.84
C GLU A 50 0.62 21.79 -0.51
N MET A 51 0.98 20.91 0.45
CA MET A 51 1.63 21.33 1.71
C MET A 51 2.94 22.07 1.46
N VAL A 52 3.76 21.57 0.52
CA VAL A 52 5.04 22.22 0.17
C VAL A 52 4.79 23.54 -0.54
N GLU A 53 3.84 23.60 -1.48
CA GLU A 53 3.52 24.78 -2.28
C GLU A 53 2.92 25.90 -1.43
N GLN A 54 1.96 25.57 -0.56
CA GLN A 54 1.26 26.55 0.28
C GLN A 54 2.01 26.90 1.59
N GLY A 55 3.02 26.10 1.97
CA GLY A 55 3.66 26.21 3.28
C GLY A 55 2.75 25.79 4.46
N ASN A 56 1.60 25.17 4.19
CA ASN A 56 0.63 24.74 5.19
C ASN A 56 0.75 23.26 5.50
N TYR A 57 1.44 22.94 6.59
CA TYR A 57 1.64 21.55 7.06
C TYR A 57 0.64 21.10 8.12
N LEU A 58 -0.25 22.00 8.56
CA LEU A 58 -1.20 21.69 9.62
C LEU A 58 -2.48 21.07 9.05
N VAL A 59 -3.11 21.74 8.09
CA VAL A 59 -4.39 21.34 7.50
C VAL A 59 -4.12 20.66 6.16
N PRO A 60 -4.37 19.35 6.01
CA PRO A 60 -4.25 18.69 4.72
C PRO A 60 -5.29 19.21 3.72
N HIS A 61 -4.86 19.41 2.48
CA HIS A 61 -5.72 19.75 1.36
C HIS A 61 -5.52 18.77 0.21
N LEU A 62 -6.57 18.46 -0.52
CA LEU A 62 -6.54 17.70 -1.77
C LEU A 62 -7.29 18.48 -2.83
N ASN A 63 -6.64 18.85 -3.93
CA ASN A 63 -7.12 19.79 -4.91
C ASN A 63 -7.48 21.15 -4.26
N TYR A 64 -6.66 21.58 -3.29
CA TYR A 64 -6.85 22.79 -2.47
C TYR A 64 -8.16 22.80 -1.66
N VAL A 65 -8.76 21.61 -1.45
CA VAL A 65 -9.97 21.40 -0.64
C VAL A 65 -9.58 20.70 0.65
N ARG A 66 -10.08 21.15 1.80
CA ARG A 66 -9.80 20.53 3.11
C ARG A 66 -10.09 19.05 3.11
N TYR A 67 -9.11 18.25 3.56
CA TYR A 67 -9.17 16.80 3.52
C TYR A 67 -8.77 16.18 4.86
N PHE A 68 -9.73 15.59 5.59
CA PHE A 68 -9.55 15.16 6.98
C PHE A 68 -9.63 13.64 7.19
N GLU A 69 -9.52 12.83 6.14
CA GLU A 69 -9.68 11.38 6.28
C GLU A 69 -8.51 10.70 7.00
N LYS A 70 -7.33 11.27 6.97
CA LYS A 70 -6.12 10.67 7.55
C LYS A 70 -5.29 11.67 8.33
N PRO A 71 -4.60 11.21 9.41
CA PRO A 71 -3.64 12.02 10.12
C PRO A 71 -2.38 12.30 9.27
N PRO A 72 -1.52 13.28 9.66
CA PRO A 72 -0.59 13.92 8.74
C PRO A 72 0.76 13.22 8.57
N LEU A 73 1.11 12.20 9.35
CA LEU A 73 2.49 11.71 9.42
C LEU A 73 3.05 11.31 8.05
N LEU A 74 2.28 10.57 7.24
CA LEU A 74 2.73 10.18 5.90
C LEU A 74 2.92 11.42 5.01
N TYR A 75 2.01 12.38 5.08
CA TYR A 75 2.11 13.62 4.32
C TYR A 75 3.35 14.43 4.69
N TRP A 76 3.64 14.56 5.98
CA TRP A 76 4.83 15.27 6.46
C TRP A 76 6.13 14.62 5.98
N ILE A 77 6.23 13.29 6.09
CA ILE A 77 7.43 12.55 5.64
C ILE A 77 7.59 12.67 4.12
N THR A 78 6.49 12.60 3.36
CA THR A 78 6.51 12.77 1.91
C THR A 78 6.84 14.21 1.52
N ALA A 79 6.29 15.21 2.20
CA ALA A 79 6.64 16.62 1.98
C ALA A 79 8.12 16.91 2.28
N ALA A 80 8.68 16.29 3.33
CA ALA A 80 10.11 16.35 3.60
C ALA A 80 10.93 15.73 2.45
N SER A 81 10.50 14.58 1.94
CA SER A 81 11.13 13.93 0.77
C SER A 81 11.07 14.85 -0.46
N TYR A 82 9.95 15.52 -0.72
CA TYR A 82 9.81 16.48 -1.81
C TYR A 82 10.75 17.69 -1.69
N LYS A 83 10.93 18.20 -0.47
CA LYS A 83 11.88 19.31 -0.23
C LYS A 83 13.33 18.92 -0.50
N VAL A 84 13.71 17.67 -0.23
CA VAL A 84 15.08 17.19 -0.39
C VAL A 84 15.37 16.76 -1.83
N PHE A 85 14.43 16.02 -2.45
CA PHE A 85 14.64 15.35 -3.73
C PHE A 85 13.82 15.93 -4.90
N GLY A 86 13.07 17.01 -4.66
CA GLY A 86 12.14 17.56 -5.64
C GLY A 86 10.83 16.77 -5.72
N ILE A 87 9.80 17.39 -6.34
CA ILE A 87 8.45 16.79 -6.47
C ILE A 87 8.42 15.91 -7.72
N ASN A 88 8.50 14.59 -7.53
CA ASN A 88 8.46 13.58 -8.58
C ASN A 88 7.99 12.23 -8.01
N GLU A 89 7.75 11.22 -8.87
CA GLU A 89 7.24 9.92 -8.48
C GLU A 89 8.23 9.14 -7.58
N TRP A 90 9.53 9.32 -7.80
CA TRP A 90 10.56 8.65 -6.98
C TRP A 90 10.54 9.17 -5.53
N SER A 91 10.61 10.49 -5.37
CA SER A 91 10.61 11.14 -4.04
C SER A 91 9.30 10.92 -3.29
N PHE A 92 8.19 10.77 -4.01
CA PHE A 92 6.90 10.36 -3.45
C PHE A 92 6.95 8.94 -2.85
N ARG A 93 7.55 7.98 -3.56
CA ARG A 93 7.58 6.58 -3.16
C ARG A 93 8.71 6.25 -2.18
N PHE A 94 9.74 7.09 -2.12
CA PHE A 94 10.91 6.88 -1.28
C PHE A 94 10.58 6.63 0.21
N PRO A 95 9.73 7.41 0.90
CA PRO A 95 9.37 7.17 2.30
C PRO A 95 8.71 5.81 2.54
N ASN A 96 7.88 5.36 1.61
CA ASN A 96 7.19 4.08 1.69
C ASN A 96 8.18 2.91 1.54
N ALA A 97 9.08 2.98 0.56
CA ALA A 97 10.15 2.01 0.36
C ALA A 97 11.10 1.97 1.58
N LEU A 98 11.38 3.13 2.18
CA LEU A 98 12.20 3.25 3.39
C LEU A 98 11.53 2.57 4.60
N ALA A 99 10.21 2.69 4.76
CA ALA A 99 9.47 1.99 5.80
C ALA A 99 9.56 0.45 5.62
N ALA A 100 9.42 -0.05 4.39
CA ALA A 100 9.58 -1.48 4.09
C ALA A 100 11.01 -1.98 4.37
N PHE A 101 12.01 -1.18 4.00
CA PHE A 101 13.42 -1.45 4.29
C PHE A 101 13.66 -1.56 5.79
N PHE A 102 13.24 -0.58 6.58
CA PHE A 102 13.39 -0.63 8.03
C PHE A 102 12.64 -1.81 8.66
N CYS A 103 11.45 -2.12 8.18
CA CYS A 103 10.70 -3.29 8.64
C CYS A 103 11.50 -4.59 8.46
N SER A 104 12.14 -4.77 7.30
CA SER A 104 12.99 -5.95 7.00
C SER A 104 14.24 -6.01 7.88
N ILE A 105 14.89 -4.86 8.13
CA ILE A 105 16.07 -4.77 9.00
C ILE A 105 15.69 -5.03 10.47
N LEU A 106 14.59 -4.45 10.95
CA LEU A 106 14.09 -4.69 12.31
C LEU A 106 13.80 -6.17 12.55
N LEU A 107 13.16 -6.84 11.58
CA LEU A 107 12.90 -8.27 11.63
C LEU A 107 14.21 -9.06 11.72
N TYR A 108 15.19 -8.73 10.88
CA TYR A 108 16.52 -9.36 10.91
C TYR A 108 17.20 -9.22 12.27
N LEU A 109 17.33 -7.98 12.76
CA LEU A 109 18.04 -7.67 14.00
C LEU A 109 17.40 -8.34 15.22
N PHE A 110 16.08 -8.26 15.31
CA PHE A 110 15.32 -8.91 16.36
C PHE A 110 15.50 -10.42 16.35
N SER A 111 15.32 -11.05 15.17
CA SER A 111 15.45 -12.51 15.02
C SER A 111 16.87 -13.02 15.31
N CYS A 112 17.90 -12.27 14.90
CA CYS A 112 19.29 -12.56 15.24
C CYS A 112 19.54 -12.56 16.74
N LYS A 113 18.86 -11.67 17.46
CA LYS A 113 19.03 -11.52 18.91
C LYS A 113 18.27 -12.58 19.69
N ARG A 114 17.06 -12.93 19.24
CA ARG A 114 16.14 -13.81 19.99
C ARG A 114 16.18 -15.26 19.58
N PHE A 115 16.57 -15.56 18.35
CA PHE A 115 16.64 -16.90 17.82
C PHE A 115 18.05 -17.23 17.31
N SER A 116 18.33 -16.91 16.05
CA SER A 116 19.65 -17.11 15.47
C SER A 116 19.87 -16.20 14.25
N PRO A 117 21.14 -15.94 13.84
CA PRO A 117 21.41 -15.21 12.61
C PRO A 117 20.78 -15.86 11.37
N LYS A 118 20.71 -17.19 11.33
CA LYS A 118 20.07 -17.95 10.25
C LYS A 118 18.57 -17.72 10.23
N THR A 119 17.90 -17.76 11.40
CA THR A 119 16.46 -17.44 11.50
C THR A 119 16.19 -16.02 11.02
N GLY A 120 17.00 -15.04 11.45
CA GLY A 120 16.85 -13.67 11.01
C GLY A 120 16.98 -13.51 9.50
N PHE A 121 17.99 -14.14 8.91
CA PHE A 121 18.22 -14.12 7.47
C PHE A 121 17.03 -14.70 6.70
N ILE A 122 16.58 -15.89 7.09
CA ILE A 122 15.46 -16.58 6.44
C ILE A 122 14.15 -15.78 6.59
N SER A 123 13.84 -15.28 7.80
CA SER A 123 12.64 -14.48 8.04
C SER A 123 12.60 -13.22 7.17
N SER A 124 13.73 -12.52 7.07
CA SER A 124 13.81 -11.29 6.26
C SER A 124 13.74 -11.58 4.77
N LEU A 125 14.36 -12.65 4.28
CA LEU A 125 14.23 -13.06 2.87
C LEU A 125 12.77 -13.43 2.54
N ILE A 126 12.08 -14.15 3.44
CA ILE A 126 10.65 -14.45 3.30
C ILE A 126 9.86 -13.13 3.17
N LEU A 127 10.09 -12.17 4.06
CA LEU A 127 9.37 -10.89 4.04
C LEU A 127 9.60 -10.13 2.74
N ILE A 128 10.87 -9.98 2.31
CA ILE A 128 11.25 -9.25 1.09
C ILE A 128 10.66 -9.91 -0.15
N SER A 129 10.59 -11.24 -0.17
CA SER A 129 10.12 -12.03 -1.31
C SER A 129 8.61 -12.32 -1.30
N CYS A 130 7.86 -11.90 -0.27
CA CYS A 130 6.40 -11.97 -0.27
C CYS A 130 5.82 -11.00 -1.31
N PHE A 131 4.97 -11.52 -2.21
CA PHE A 131 4.34 -10.72 -3.26
C PHE A 131 3.63 -9.47 -2.73
N GLY A 132 2.79 -9.62 -1.71
CA GLY A 132 2.02 -8.49 -1.15
C GLY A 132 2.90 -7.47 -0.44
N PHE A 133 3.94 -7.91 0.30
CA PHE A 133 4.85 -6.98 0.98
C PHE A 133 5.68 -6.19 -0.02
N PHE A 134 6.24 -6.87 -1.03
CA PHE A 134 6.95 -6.24 -2.13
C PHE A 134 6.07 -5.21 -2.87
N THR A 135 4.86 -5.61 -3.25
CA THR A 135 3.92 -4.72 -3.97
C THR A 135 3.60 -3.48 -3.14
N MET A 136 3.28 -3.66 -1.85
CA MET A 136 2.97 -2.56 -0.95
C MET A 136 4.19 -1.71 -0.57
N ALA A 137 5.41 -2.21 -0.69
CA ALA A 137 6.62 -1.41 -0.53
C ALA A 137 6.80 -0.37 -1.65
N ARG A 138 6.22 -0.65 -2.82
CA ARG A 138 6.37 0.16 -4.04
C ARG A 138 5.13 0.99 -4.38
N ILE A 139 3.94 0.56 -3.99
CA ILE A 139 2.69 1.31 -4.13
C ILE A 139 2.42 2.01 -2.80
N VAL A 140 2.32 3.34 -2.85
CA VAL A 140 2.18 4.13 -1.63
C VAL A 140 0.75 4.08 -1.10
N THR A 141 0.64 3.48 0.07
CA THR A 141 -0.51 3.62 0.96
C THR A 141 0.00 3.88 2.37
N ILE A 142 -0.86 4.35 3.24
CA ILE A 142 -0.49 4.58 4.65
C ILE A 142 -0.09 3.29 5.37
N ASP A 143 -0.49 2.14 4.82
CA ASP A 143 -0.39 0.84 5.47
C ASP A 143 1.05 0.35 5.65
N MET A 144 1.98 0.68 4.73
CA MET A 144 3.37 0.28 4.88
C MET A 144 4.06 1.01 6.03
N LEU A 145 3.91 2.33 6.12
CA LEU A 145 4.42 3.12 7.24
C LEU A 145 3.81 2.65 8.57
N PHE A 146 2.50 2.45 8.59
CA PHE A 146 1.77 1.93 9.73
C PHE A 146 2.27 0.55 10.17
N THR A 147 2.51 -0.36 9.22
CA THR A 147 3.08 -1.70 9.46
C THR A 147 4.46 -1.61 10.10
N CYS A 148 5.35 -0.78 9.56
CA CYS A 148 6.70 -0.61 10.09
C CYS A 148 6.67 -0.11 11.55
N LEU A 149 5.86 0.91 11.82
CA LEU A 149 5.74 1.49 13.16
C LEU A 149 5.11 0.53 14.17
N LEU A 150 4.03 -0.16 13.79
CA LEU A 150 3.39 -1.15 14.67
C LEU A 150 4.30 -2.35 14.94
N PHE A 151 5.01 -2.82 13.92
CA PHE A 151 5.96 -3.92 14.10
C PHE A 151 7.14 -3.48 14.98
N GLY A 152 7.66 -2.27 14.78
CA GLY A 152 8.67 -1.68 15.66
C GLY A 152 8.20 -1.57 17.12
N ALA A 153 6.95 -1.15 17.33
CA ALA A 153 6.33 -1.12 18.66
C ALA A 153 6.21 -2.53 19.25
N LEU A 154 5.71 -3.51 18.48
CA LEU A 154 5.55 -4.90 18.92
C LEU A 154 6.88 -5.52 19.36
N LEU A 155 7.95 -5.32 18.57
CA LEU A 155 9.28 -5.81 18.90
C LEU A 155 9.87 -5.10 20.12
N SER A 156 9.67 -3.80 20.23
CA SER A 156 10.12 -3.00 21.38
C SER A 156 9.38 -3.39 22.67
N PHE A 157 8.07 -3.63 22.60
CA PHE A 157 7.32 -4.20 23.71
C PHE A 157 7.92 -5.53 24.17
N HIS A 158 8.16 -6.47 23.24
CA HIS A 158 8.71 -7.77 23.55
C HIS A 158 10.11 -7.67 24.18
N GLU A 159 10.96 -6.80 23.66
CA GLU A 159 12.29 -6.54 24.22
C GLU A 159 12.22 -5.92 25.62
N TYR A 160 11.31 -4.95 25.84
CA TYR A 160 11.10 -4.35 27.15
C TYR A 160 10.57 -5.37 28.16
N TYR A 161 9.61 -6.18 27.77
CA TYR A 161 9.04 -7.26 28.58
C TYR A 161 10.11 -8.25 29.09
N LEU A 162 11.08 -8.58 28.23
CA LEU A 162 12.13 -9.53 28.57
C LEU A 162 13.35 -8.93 29.29
N THR A 163 13.65 -7.64 29.06
CA THR A 163 14.93 -7.04 29.50
C THR A 163 14.77 -5.89 30.47
N HIS A 164 13.58 -5.35 30.60
CA HIS A 164 13.27 -4.12 31.39
C HIS A 164 14.16 -2.90 31.05
N LYS A 165 14.84 -2.90 29.87
CA LYS A 165 15.69 -1.78 29.44
C LYS A 165 14.86 -0.60 29.00
N GLY A 166 15.08 0.58 29.60
CA GLY A 166 14.34 1.81 29.32
C GLY A 166 14.32 2.22 27.84
N LEU A 167 15.39 1.93 27.08
CA LEU A 167 15.42 2.19 25.64
C LEU A 167 14.21 1.59 24.91
N PHE A 168 13.87 0.33 25.22
CA PHE A 168 12.76 -0.36 24.54
C PHE A 168 11.40 0.14 25.01
N PHE A 169 11.30 0.63 26.24
CA PHE A 169 10.12 1.34 26.73
C PHE A 169 9.87 2.61 25.88
N TYR A 170 10.89 3.45 25.71
CA TYR A 170 10.76 4.67 24.92
C TYR A 170 10.47 4.37 23.45
N LEU A 171 11.17 3.43 22.83
CA LEU A 171 10.94 3.02 21.44
C LEU A 171 9.51 2.50 21.22
N PHE A 172 8.98 1.70 22.16
CA PHE A 172 7.59 1.22 22.09
C PHE A 172 6.61 2.40 22.02
N HIS A 173 6.70 3.35 22.96
CA HIS A 173 5.76 4.46 23.03
C HIS A 173 5.93 5.46 21.88
N ILE A 174 7.16 5.71 21.43
CA ILE A 174 7.42 6.55 20.26
C ILE A 174 6.80 5.92 19.01
N CYS A 175 7.06 4.63 18.75
CA CYS A 175 6.49 3.94 17.59
C CYS A 175 4.97 3.88 17.64
N LEU A 176 4.37 3.62 18.82
CA LEU A 176 2.93 3.60 19.02
C LEU A 176 2.30 4.99 18.77
N SER A 177 2.93 6.05 19.29
CA SER A 177 2.48 7.43 19.08
C SER A 177 2.54 7.84 17.62
N LEU A 178 3.65 7.53 16.94
CA LEU A 178 3.78 7.77 15.50
C LEU A 178 2.81 6.92 14.66
N ALA A 179 2.56 5.66 15.02
CA ALA A 179 1.56 4.82 14.36
C ALA A 179 0.15 5.41 14.51
N THR A 180 -0.17 5.97 15.68
CA THR A 180 -1.43 6.69 15.90
C THR A 180 -1.51 7.96 15.06
N LEU A 181 -0.41 8.70 14.94
CA LEU A 181 -0.33 9.88 14.08
C LEU A 181 -0.29 9.53 12.58
N ALA A 182 -0.03 8.26 12.23
CA ALA A 182 -0.13 7.78 10.86
C ALA A 182 -1.57 7.39 10.47
N LYS A 183 -2.25 6.57 11.28
CA LYS A 183 -3.55 5.96 10.89
C LYS A 183 -4.67 6.13 11.92
N GLY A 184 -4.40 6.78 13.04
CA GLY A 184 -5.40 7.04 14.09
C GLY A 184 -5.54 5.93 15.14
N PRO A 185 -6.70 5.82 15.82
CA PRO A 185 -6.90 4.98 17.00
C PRO A 185 -6.68 3.48 16.79
N ALA A 186 -6.74 2.99 15.56
CA ALA A 186 -6.52 1.57 15.23
C ALA A 186 -5.17 1.05 15.78
N ALA A 187 -4.13 1.90 15.85
CA ALA A 187 -2.84 1.54 16.43
C ALA A 187 -2.94 1.11 17.90
N LEU A 188 -3.66 1.92 18.69
CA LEU A 188 -3.87 1.67 20.12
C LEU A 188 -4.68 0.38 20.34
N ILE A 189 -5.72 0.17 19.55
CA ILE A 189 -6.60 -1.00 19.67
C ILE A 189 -5.82 -2.28 19.34
N LEU A 190 -5.14 -2.32 18.20
CA LEU A 190 -4.43 -3.52 17.75
C LEU A 190 -3.32 -3.92 18.72
N LEU A 191 -2.45 -2.99 19.11
CA LEU A 191 -1.38 -3.28 20.07
C LEU A 191 -1.92 -3.51 21.48
N GLY A 192 -2.88 -2.71 21.93
CA GLY A 192 -3.47 -2.85 23.27
C GLY A 192 -4.11 -4.23 23.48
N VAL A 193 -4.97 -4.66 22.54
CA VAL A 193 -5.60 -5.99 22.60
C VAL A 193 -4.55 -7.11 22.52
N THR A 194 -3.56 -6.99 21.64
CA THR A 194 -2.47 -7.97 21.51
C THR A 194 -1.68 -8.11 22.81
N ILE A 195 -1.25 -6.99 23.39
CA ILE A 195 -0.48 -6.96 24.64
C ILE A 195 -1.31 -7.53 25.80
N LEU A 196 -2.58 -7.16 25.89
CA LEU A 196 -3.48 -7.66 26.91
C LEU A 196 -3.62 -9.19 26.86
N ILE A 197 -3.88 -9.74 25.67
CA ILE A 197 -3.98 -11.19 25.46
C ILE A 197 -2.64 -11.87 25.78
N TYR A 198 -1.52 -11.32 25.29
CA TYR A 198 -0.19 -11.88 25.54
C TYR A 198 0.13 -11.90 27.04
N LEU A 199 -0.04 -10.79 27.76
CA LEU A 199 0.21 -10.74 29.20
C LEU A 199 -0.73 -11.63 30.03
N ARG A 200 -1.97 -11.80 29.56
CA ARG A 200 -2.92 -12.77 30.15
C ARG A 200 -2.42 -14.20 29.99
N THR A 201 -1.92 -14.57 28.80
CA THR A 201 -1.37 -15.92 28.56
C THR A 201 -0.08 -16.18 29.33
N GLU A 202 0.74 -15.15 29.56
CA GLU A 202 1.95 -15.21 30.37
C GLU A 202 1.68 -15.06 31.89
N LYS A 203 0.41 -14.85 32.31
CA LYS A 203 0.00 -14.62 33.70
C LYS A 203 0.71 -13.43 34.35
N ARG A 204 1.00 -12.37 33.57
CA ARG A 204 1.74 -11.16 34.00
C ARG A 204 1.00 -9.87 33.71
N LEU A 205 -0.31 -9.83 33.98
CA LEU A 205 -1.12 -8.63 33.75
C LEU A 205 -0.64 -7.39 34.55
N SER A 206 0.04 -7.60 35.71
CA SER A 206 0.63 -6.51 36.48
C SER A 206 1.63 -5.68 35.68
N PHE A 207 2.27 -6.25 34.64
CA PHE A 207 3.19 -5.54 33.74
C PHE A 207 2.55 -4.37 32.99
N LEU A 208 1.22 -4.32 32.89
CA LEU A 208 0.51 -3.17 32.32
C LEU A 208 0.77 -1.89 33.10
N LYS A 209 1.00 -1.96 34.42
CA LYS A 209 1.33 -0.79 35.23
C LYS A 209 2.65 -0.16 34.82
N ASP A 210 3.63 -0.99 34.46
CA ASP A 210 4.95 -0.54 34.00
C ASP A 210 4.85 0.13 32.62
N LEU A 211 3.97 -0.40 31.73
CA LEU A 211 3.72 0.18 30.42
C LEU A 211 2.92 1.49 30.49
N LEU A 212 1.94 1.61 31.39
CA LEU A 212 1.04 2.76 31.49
C LEU A 212 1.54 3.81 32.50
N SER A 213 2.86 3.99 32.60
CA SER A 213 3.46 4.99 33.47
C SER A 213 3.22 6.42 32.97
N TYR A 214 3.39 7.43 33.84
CA TYR A 214 3.27 8.85 33.44
C TYR A 214 4.19 9.24 32.27
N ARG A 215 5.35 8.60 32.16
CA ARG A 215 6.29 8.79 31.02
C ARG A 215 5.66 8.36 29.69
N ALA A 216 4.91 7.27 29.67
CA ALA A 216 4.19 6.81 28.50
C ALA A 216 3.14 7.83 28.05
N ILE A 217 2.36 8.34 29.02
CA ILE A 217 1.34 9.37 28.75
C ILE A 217 1.99 10.64 28.21
N LEU A 218 3.12 11.06 28.78
CA LEU A 218 3.85 12.23 28.32
C LEU A 218 4.37 12.10 26.89
N ILE A 219 4.97 10.96 26.54
CA ILE A 219 5.44 10.69 25.16
C ILE A 219 4.27 10.77 24.17
N PHE A 220 3.15 10.11 24.50
CA PHE A 220 1.97 10.13 23.66
C PHE A 220 1.38 11.54 23.54
N ALA A 221 1.31 12.26 24.64
CA ALA A 221 0.80 13.63 24.66
C ALA A 221 1.67 14.58 23.81
N ILE A 222 3.00 14.46 23.87
CA ILE A 222 3.92 15.33 23.12
C ILE A 222 3.89 14.99 21.62
N ILE A 223 3.86 13.70 21.24
CA ILE A 223 3.99 13.31 19.83
C ILE A 223 2.64 13.35 19.10
N THR A 224 1.58 12.85 19.74
CA THR A 224 0.31 12.58 19.06
C THR A 224 -0.70 13.72 19.24
N MET A 225 -0.88 14.20 20.49
CA MET A 225 -1.95 15.12 20.81
C MET A 225 -1.87 16.50 20.15
N PRO A 226 -0.68 17.14 19.94
CA PRO A 226 -0.65 18.51 19.44
C PRO A 226 -1.40 18.69 18.15
N TRP A 227 -1.20 17.79 17.16
CA TRP A 227 -1.89 17.90 15.88
C TRP A 227 -3.40 17.71 16.01
N PHE A 228 -3.85 16.69 16.74
CA PHE A 228 -5.28 16.43 16.93
C PHE A 228 -5.99 17.55 17.68
N VAL A 229 -5.36 18.12 18.70
CA VAL A 229 -5.92 19.23 19.49
C VAL A 229 -6.02 20.48 18.62
N ILE A 230 -4.93 20.88 17.95
CA ILE A 230 -4.91 22.08 17.11
C ILE A 230 -5.93 21.97 15.97
N MET A 231 -6.00 20.79 15.33
CA MET A 231 -6.99 20.54 14.27
C MET A 231 -8.42 20.62 14.77
N SER A 232 -8.71 20.07 15.96
CA SER A 232 -10.05 20.12 16.56
C SER A 232 -10.47 21.55 16.97
N ILE A 233 -9.52 22.40 17.33
CA ILE A 233 -9.78 23.81 17.66
C ILE A 233 -9.97 24.63 16.37
N LYS A 234 -9.11 24.42 15.37
CA LYS A 234 -9.10 25.21 14.12
C LYS A 234 -10.24 24.85 13.20
N GLU A 235 -10.56 23.56 13.08
CA GLU A 235 -11.56 23.02 12.15
C GLU A 235 -12.67 22.32 12.95
N LYS A 236 -13.78 23.01 13.18
CA LYS A 236 -14.89 22.55 14.05
C LYS A 236 -15.47 21.19 13.66
N GLU A 237 -15.49 20.88 12.37
CA GLU A 237 -16.03 19.60 11.86
C GLU A 237 -15.03 18.46 11.93
N PHE A 238 -13.72 18.74 12.17
CA PHE A 238 -12.66 17.74 12.14
C PHE A 238 -12.88 16.62 13.15
N PHE A 239 -13.15 16.96 14.41
CA PHE A 239 -13.29 15.96 15.46
C PHE A 239 -14.40 14.95 15.14
N HIS A 240 -15.59 15.44 14.79
CA HIS A 240 -16.71 14.58 14.45
C HIS A 240 -16.42 13.73 13.21
N PHE A 241 -15.94 14.36 12.13
CA PHE A 241 -15.66 13.67 10.88
C PHE A 241 -14.55 12.62 11.05
N PHE A 242 -13.42 12.99 11.68
CA PHE A 242 -12.29 12.07 11.80
C PHE A 242 -12.58 10.93 12.78
N PHE A 243 -12.99 11.23 14.02
CA PHE A 243 -13.14 10.19 15.03
C PHE A 243 -14.43 9.37 14.86
N LEU A 244 -15.55 9.99 14.56
CA LEU A 244 -16.83 9.26 14.44
C LEU A 244 -17.02 8.71 13.03
N ASP A 245 -17.01 9.55 11.97
CA ASP A 245 -17.32 9.07 10.63
C ASP A 245 -16.21 8.17 10.06
N GLN A 246 -14.95 8.59 10.10
CA GLN A 246 -13.83 7.91 9.46
C GLN A 246 -13.24 6.75 10.29
N ASN A 247 -13.42 6.71 11.60
CA ASN A 247 -12.91 5.62 12.42
C ASN A 247 -14.04 4.72 12.97
N VAL A 248 -15.02 5.25 13.68
CA VAL A 248 -16.07 4.43 14.32
C VAL A 248 -17.09 3.94 13.29
N LEU A 249 -17.77 4.85 12.58
CA LEU A 249 -18.83 4.48 11.65
C LEU A 249 -18.30 3.70 10.44
N ARG A 250 -17.11 4.04 9.95
CA ARG A 250 -16.44 3.29 8.88
C ARG A 250 -16.12 1.85 9.30
N PHE A 251 -15.77 1.62 10.56
CA PHE A 251 -15.52 0.29 11.09
C PHE A 251 -16.82 -0.51 11.27
N LEU A 252 -17.88 0.13 11.79
CA LEU A 252 -19.14 -0.53 12.16
C LEU A 252 -20.12 -0.66 10.98
N THR A 253 -19.99 0.14 9.93
CA THR A 253 -20.99 0.22 8.84
C THR A 253 -20.37 -0.02 7.46
N THR A 254 -21.24 -0.28 6.47
CA THR A 254 -20.87 -0.48 5.06
C THR A 254 -21.01 0.79 4.21
N ARG A 255 -21.10 1.98 4.82
CA ARG A 255 -21.36 3.28 4.14
C ARG A 255 -20.42 3.60 2.98
N HIS A 256 -19.19 3.04 2.96
CA HIS A 256 -18.20 3.32 1.93
C HIS A 256 -18.20 2.33 0.75
N ASN A 257 -19.24 1.48 0.61
CA ASN A 257 -19.35 0.45 -0.45
C ASN A 257 -18.12 -0.47 -0.57
N ARG A 258 -17.43 -0.73 0.56
CA ARG A 258 -16.24 -1.59 0.66
C ARG A 258 -16.52 -2.80 1.55
N SER A 259 -17.74 -3.30 1.50
CA SER A 259 -18.14 -4.50 2.26
C SER A 259 -17.50 -5.75 1.65
N GLY A 260 -17.32 -6.77 2.49
CA GLY A 260 -16.82 -8.08 2.05
C GLY A 260 -17.13 -9.14 3.10
N PRO A 261 -17.09 -10.43 2.74
CA PRO A 261 -17.35 -11.52 3.66
C PRO A 261 -16.30 -11.58 4.78
N LEU A 262 -16.60 -12.27 5.88
CA LEU A 262 -15.65 -12.42 7.01
C LEU A 262 -14.33 -13.06 6.58
N TYR A 263 -14.36 -13.96 5.60
CA TYR A 263 -13.20 -14.65 5.08
C TYR A 263 -12.41 -13.84 4.03
N TYR A 264 -12.78 -12.58 3.74
CA TYR A 264 -12.16 -11.72 2.73
C TYR A 264 -10.63 -11.71 2.79
N PHE A 265 -10.06 -11.66 4.00
CA PHE A 265 -8.62 -11.61 4.16
C PHE A 265 -7.91 -12.96 4.02
N ILE A 266 -8.63 -14.09 3.96
CA ILE A 266 -7.99 -15.39 3.70
C ILE A 266 -7.35 -15.43 2.31
N PRO A 267 -8.09 -15.20 1.20
CA PRO A 267 -7.48 -15.16 -0.13
C PRO A 267 -6.46 -14.01 -0.29
N VAL A 268 -6.71 -12.84 0.32
CA VAL A 268 -5.76 -11.71 0.28
C VAL A 268 -4.42 -12.10 0.94
N LEU A 269 -4.46 -12.74 2.11
CA LEU A 269 -3.27 -13.22 2.80
C LEU A 269 -2.60 -14.35 2.03
N ALA A 270 -3.38 -15.29 1.49
CA ALA A 270 -2.86 -16.40 0.72
C ALA A 270 -2.09 -15.91 -0.52
N LEU A 271 -2.66 -14.97 -1.27
CA LEU A 271 -2.01 -14.37 -2.44
C LEU A 271 -0.84 -13.46 -2.05
N GLY A 272 -1.04 -12.61 -1.04
CA GLY A 272 -0.01 -11.66 -0.61
C GLY A 272 1.23 -12.33 -0.01
N MET A 273 1.08 -13.45 0.69
CA MET A 273 2.20 -14.22 1.26
C MET A 273 2.83 -15.20 0.26
N LEU A 274 2.39 -15.23 -1.00
CA LEU A 274 3.05 -16.08 -2.01
C LEU A 274 4.54 -15.74 -2.11
N PRO A 275 5.37 -16.78 -2.30
CA PRO A 275 5.06 -18.21 -2.39
C PRO A 275 4.95 -18.91 -1.03
N TRP A 276 5.07 -18.22 0.08
CA TRP A 276 5.20 -18.78 1.44
C TRP A 276 3.88 -19.20 2.07
N SER A 277 2.76 -18.73 1.57
CA SER A 277 1.41 -18.99 2.12
C SER A 277 1.04 -20.47 2.19
N VAL A 278 1.53 -21.28 1.27
CA VAL A 278 1.28 -22.74 1.24
C VAL A 278 1.76 -23.45 2.51
N PHE A 279 2.78 -22.90 3.17
CA PHE A 279 3.31 -23.48 4.43
C PHE A 279 2.50 -23.05 5.65
N LEU A 280 1.74 -21.96 5.59
CA LEU A 280 1.07 -21.39 6.76
C LEU A 280 0.20 -22.39 7.53
N PRO A 281 -0.67 -23.22 6.90
CA PRO A 281 -1.50 -24.15 7.66
C PRO A 281 -0.66 -25.15 8.48
N ARG A 282 0.39 -25.70 7.86
CA ARG A 282 1.29 -26.66 8.55
C ARG A 282 2.10 -25.99 9.65
N VAL A 283 2.57 -24.79 9.40
CA VAL A 283 3.39 -24.01 10.35
C VAL A 283 2.56 -23.60 11.56
N ILE A 284 1.33 -23.15 11.35
CA ILE A 284 0.40 -22.80 12.43
C ILE A 284 0.16 -24.03 13.32
N ILE A 285 -0.21 -25.18 12.74
CA ILE A 285 -0.50 -26.41 13.51
C ILE A 285 0.73 -26.87 14.32
N ARG A 286 1.93 -26.75 13.77
CA ARG A 286 3.16 -27.27 14.41
C ARG A 286 3.78 -26.32 15.43
N LEU A 287 3.71 -25.01 15.20
CA LEU A 287 4.44 -24.03 15.99
C LEU A 287 3.55 -23.21 16.94
N TRP A 288 2.24 -23.43 16.92
CA TRP A 288 1.31 -22.74 17.81
C TRP A 288 1.72 -22.82 19.29
N TRP A 289 2.31 -23.93 19.71
CA TRP A 289 2.71 -24.18 21.08
C TRP A 289 4.09 -23.62 21.45
N VAL A 290 4.85 -23.11 20.47
CA VAL A 290 6.18 -22.54 20.69
C VAL A 290 6.05 -21.20 21.39
N ARG A 291 6.50 -21.15 22.65
CA ARG A 291 6.32 -19.99 23.52
C ARG A 291 6.96 -18.72 22.97
N GLU A 292 8.14 -18.85 22.37
CA GLU A 292 8.92 -17.74 21.78
C GLU A 292 8.21 -17.09 20.58
N LEU A 293 7.31 -17.81 19.93
CA LEU A 293 6.52 -17.32 18.79
C LEU A 293 5.11 -16.85 19.17
N ARG A 294 4.69 -17.06 20.43
CA ARG A 294 3.33 -16.80 20.91
C ARG A 294 2.86 -15.36 20.63
N LEU A 295 3.73 -14.37 20.86
CA LEU A 295 3.39 -12.97 20.59
C LEU A 295 3.04 -12.74 19.11
N PHE A 296 3.79 -13.33 18.19
CA PHE A 296 3.54 -13.19 16.75
C PHE A 296 2.26 -13.89 16.31
N PHE A 297 1.93 -15.04 16.91
CA PHE A 297 0.64 -15.69 16.66
C PHE A 297 -0.53 -14.86 17.18
N ILE A 298 -0.45 -14.34 18.41
CA ILE A 298 -1.49 -13.49 18.99
C ILE A 298 -1.67 -12.22 18.14
N TRP A 299 -0.57 -11.56 17.77
CA TRP A 299 -0.60 -10.40 16.87
C TRP A 299 -1.32 -10.71 15.57
N SER A 300 -0.93 -11.80 14.90
CA SER A 300 -1.52 -12.20 13.62
C SER A 300 -3.02 -12.49 13.75
N ALA A 301 -3.42 -13.18 14.81
CA ALA A 301 -4.82 -13.50 15.08
C ALA A 301 -5.65 -12.24 15.39
N VAL A 302 -5.13 -11.32 16.23
CA VAL A 302 -5.82 -10.07 16.59
C VAL A 302 -6.03 -9.18 15.36
N VAL A 303 -4.98 -8.97 14.57
CA VAL A 303 -5.06 -8.14 13.36
C VAL A 303 -6.03 -8.75 12.35
N PHE A 304 -5.92 -10.06 12.11
CA PHE A 304 -6.81 -10.78 11.21
C PHE A 304 -8.28 -10.67 11.65
N ALA A 305 -8.56 -10.93 12.93
CA ALA A 305 -9.91 -10.85 13.49
C ALA A 305 -10.46 -9.41 13.41
N PHE A 306 -9.65 -8.41 13.81
CA PHE A 306 -10.05 -7.01 13.81
C PHE A 306 -10.51 -6.53 12.42
N PHE A 307 -9.71 -6.77 11.38
CA PHE A 307 -10.08 -6.34 10.04
C PHE A 307 -11.15 -7.22 9.39
N SER A 308 -11.24 -8.51 9.76
CA SER A 308 -12.31 -9.39 9.27
C SER A 308 -13.70 -8.99 9.78
N ILE A 309 -13.77 -8.48 11.01
CA ILE A 309 -15.02 -7.98 11.61
C ILE A 309 -15.38 -6.59 11.07
N SER A 310 -14.41 -5.80 10.60
CA SER A 310 -14.65 -4.45 10.09
C SER A 310 -15.64 -4.43 8.92
N GLY A 311 -16.57 -3.47 8.92
CA GLY A 311 -17.53 -3.24 7.83
C GLY A 311 -16.86 -2.76 6.53
N SER A 312 -15.69 -2.15 6.61
CA SER A 312 -14.90 -1.70 5.44
C SER A 312 -13.62 -2.51 5.30
N LYS A 313 -13.43 -3.14 4.14
CA LYS A 313 -12.30 -4.04 3.86
C LYS A 313 -11.48 -3.56 2.65
N LEU A 314 -10.16 -3.52 2.81
CA LEU A 314 -9.20 -3.27 1.73
C LEU A 314 -8.00 -4.21 1.88
N PRO A 315 -7.45 -4.73 0.76
CA PRO A 315 -6.31 -5.66 0.81
C PRO A 315 -5.12 -5.16 1.63
N PRO A 316 -4.71 -3.86 1.60
CA PRO A 316 -3.58 -3.37 2.38
C PRO A 316 -3.74 -3.47 3.89
N TYR A 317 -4.96 -3.56 4.43
CA TYR A 317 -5.17 -3.58 5.88
C TYR A 317 -4.48 -4.75 6.58
N ILE A 318 -4.40 -5.91 5.90
CA ILE A 318 -3.78 -7.12 6.46
C ILE A 318 -2.23 -7.09 6.42
N LEU A 319 -1.62 -6.06 5.82
CA LEU A 319 -0.17 -5.96 5.64
C LEU A 319 0.60 -6.05 6.97
N THR A 320 0.01 -5.53 8.05
CA THR A 320 0.61 -5.53 9.39
C THR A 320 0.89 -6.92 9.96
N VAL A 321 0.30 -7.98 9.39
CA VAL A 321 0.52 -9.38 9.78
C VAL A 321 1.80 -9.96 9.15
N PHE A 322 2.22 -9.44 7.98
CA PHE A 322 3.30 -10.04 7.17
C PHE A 322 4.63 -10.20 7.92
N PRO A 323 5.16 -9.21 8.66
CA PRO A 323 6.42 -9.36 9.36
C PRO A 323 6.35 -10.45 10.44
N ALA A 324 5.21 -10.57 11.13
CA ALA A 324 5.01 -11.58 12.16
C ALA A 324 4.94 -13.00 11.56
N LEU A 325 4.20 -13.16 10.45
CA LEU A 325 4.14 -14.44 9.74
C LEU A 325 5.49 -14.81 9.12
N ALA A 326 6.24 -13.85 8.59
CA ALA A 326 7.58 -14.06 8.09
C ALA A 326 8.53 -14.53 9.21
N GLN A 327 8.37 -14.01 10.44
CA GLN A 327 9.10 -14.49 11.61
C GLN A 327 8.78 -15.96 11.93
N ILE A 328 7.51 -16.33 11.96
CA ILE A 328 7.04 -17.68 12.25
C ILE A 328 7.53 -18.66 11.18
N LEU A 329 7.38 -18.31 9.90
CA LEU A 329 7.87 -19.11 8.78
C LEU A 329 9.40 -19.24 8.80
N GLY A 330 10.11 -18.15 9.07
CA GLY A 330 11.58 -18.16 9.14
C GLY A 330 12.10 -19.06 10.24
N TYR A 331 11.46 -19.07 11.39
CA TYR A 331 11.77 -20.02 12.45
C TYR A 331 11.54 -21.47 12.00
N PHE A 332 10.42 -21.77 11.35
CA PHE A 332 10.12 -23.08 10.80
C PHE A 332 11.21 -23.56 9.82
N PHE A 333 11.56 -22.74 8.83
CA PHE A 333 12.58 -23.13 7.85
C PHE A 333 13.98 -23.22 8.45
N ALA A 334 14.34 -22.32 9.38
CA ALA A 334 15.66 -22.34 10.02
C ALA A 334 15.89 -23.60 10.83
N THR A 335 14.87 -24.08 11.55
CA THR A 335 14.93 -25.31 12.34
C THR A 335 14.89 -26.55 11.48
N ARG A 336 14.17 -26.53 10.35
CA ARG A 336 14.00 -27.68 9.45
C ARG A 336 15.09 -27.86 8.42
N GLN A 337 15.88 -26.85 8.11
CA GLN A 337 17.01 -27.00 7.16
C GLN A 337 18.06 -28.04 7.61
N GLN A 338 18.08 -28.37 8.87
CA GLN A 338 18.95 -29.41 9.41
C GLN A 338 18.37 -30.83 9.22
N ASP A 339 17.05 -30.91 8.98
CA ASP A 339 16.40 -32.19 8.77
C ASP A 339 16.66 -32.70 7.34
N SER A 340 17.11 -33.92 7.20
CA SER A 340 17.25 -34.62 5.91
C SER A 340 15.89 -35.06 5.32
N VAL A 341 14.80 -34.72 5.97
CA VAL A 341 13.43 -35.11 5.56
C VAL A 341 13.02 -34.40 4.28
N PRO A 342 12.59 -35.12 3.24
CA PRO A 342 12.12 -34.53 2.00
C PRO A 342 10.86 -33.65 2.21
N ALA A 343 10.79 -32.54 1.53
CA ALA A 343 9.62 -31.66 1.49
C ALA A 343 8.53 -32.13 0.49
N ASN A 344 8.32 -33.46 0.37
CA ASN A 344 7.51 -34.05 -0.70
C ASN A 344 6.07 -33.52 -0.72
N ARG A 345 5.43 -33.34 0.44
CA ARG A 345 4.04 -32.82 0.51
C ARG A 345 3.96 -31.36 0.09
N GLU A 346 4.93 -30.57 0.49
CA GLU A 346 5.04 -29.17 0.11
C GLU A 346 5.33 -29.02 -1.38
N VAL A 347 6.20 -29.83 -1.94
CA VAL A 347 6.49 -29.92 -3.37
C VAL A 347 5.21 -30.25 -4.15
N ILE A 348 4.43 -31.24 -3.72
CA ILE A 348 3.16 -31.59 -4.35
C ILE A 348 2.16 -30.43 -4.26
N ALA A 349 2.03 -29.77 -3.10
CA ALA A 349 1.15 -28.62 -2.92
C ALA A 349 1.53 -27.47 -3.86
N TYR A 350 2.83 -27.22 -4.05
CA TYR A 350 3.30 -26.24 -5.04
C TYR A 350 3.02 -26.66 -6.47
N PHE A 351 3.17 -27.93 -6.80
CA PHE A 351 2.85 -28.45 -8.12
C PHE A 351 1.39 -28.21 -8.48
N VAL A 352 0.49 -28.54 -7.55
CA VAL A 352 -0.95 -28.30 -7.71
C VAL A 352 -1.24 -26.81 -7.84
N PHE A 353 -0.64 -25.99 -6.96
CA PHE A 353 -0.83 -24.55 -6.99
C PHE A 353 -0.38 -23.92 -8.34
N PHE A 354 0.86 -24.22 -8.78
CA PHE A 354 1.36 -23.68 -10.05
C PHE A 354 0.59 -24.22 -11.26
N ALA A 355 0.18 -25.48 -11.27
CA ALA A 355 -0.69 -26.04 -12.30
C ALA A 355 -2.03 -25.30 -12.36
N THR A 356 -2.61 -24.96 -11.20
CA THR A 356 -3.86 -24.19 -11.13
C THR A 356 -3.67 -22.75 -11.64
N VAL A 357 -2.58 -22.09 -11.25
CA VAL A 357 -2.26 -20.73 -11.73
C VAL A 357 -2.01 -20.73 -13.23
N MET A 358 -1.28 -21.72 -13.75
CA MET A 358 -1.04 -21.90 -15.19
C MET A 358 -2.34 -22.14 -15.96
N MET A 359 -3.22 -22.99 -15.42
CA MET A 359 -4.52 -23.25 -16.02
C MET A 359 -5.38 -22.00 -16.05
N ALA A 360 -5.42 -21.24 -14.94
CA ALA A 360 -6.16 -19.99 -14.87
C ALA A 360 -5.61 -18.94 -15.85
N GLY A 361 -4.29 -18.80 -15.97
CA GLY A 361 -3.64 -17.94 -16.97
C GLY A 361 -3.95 -18.36 -18.39
N PHE A 362 -3.88 -19.66 -18.71
CA PHE A 362 -4.24 -20.19 -20.01
C PHE A 362 -5.71 -19.95 -20.37
N LEU A 363 -6.64 -20.17 -19.43
CA LEU A 363 -8.06 -19.91 -19.61
C LEU A 363 -8.34 -18.41 -19.78
N GLY A 364 -7.60 -17.55 -19.11
CA GLY A 364 -7.63 -16.09 -19.28
C GLY A 364 -7.16 -15.70 -20.70
N ALA A 365 -5.98 -16.14 -21.08
CA ALA A 365 -5.37 -15.86 -22.38
C ALA A 365 -6.18 -16.42 -23.58
N SER A 366 -6.86 -17.54 -23.40
CA SER A 366 -7.73 -18.15 -24.44
C SER A 366 -9.06 -17.41 -24.67
N GLY A 367 -9.35 -16.35 -23.89
CA GLY A 367 -10.61 -15.61 -23.95
C GLY A 367 -11.83 -16.37 -23.39
N ILE A 368 -11.64 -17.60 -22.89
CA ILE A 368 -12.73 -18.39 -22.29
C ILE A 368 -13.26 -17.70 -21.02
N LEU A 369 -12.37 -17.18 -20.18
CA LEU A 369 -12.76 -16.39 -19.00
C LEU A 369 -13.42 -15.05 -19.39
N GLY A 370 -13.03 -14.44 -20.50
CA GLY A 370 -13.62 -13.19 -21.01
C GLY A 370 -15.11 -13.30 -21.32
N LYS A 371 -15.58 -14.49 -21.72
CA LYS A 371 -17.02 -14.74 -21.93
C LYS A 371 -17.84 -14.76 -20.63
N TYR A 372 -17.22 -15.11 -19.52
CA TYR A 372 -17.85 -15.14 -18.18
C TYR A 372 -17.67 -13.83 -17.40
N LEU A 373 -16.70 -12.99 -17.78
CA LEU A 373 -16.39 -11.70 -17.16
C LEU A 373 -16.92 -10.52 -18.01
N GLN A 374 -17.98 -10.74 -18.79
CA GLN A 374 -18.53 -9.76 -19.75
C GLN A 374 -18.89 -8.39 -19.16
N ASP A 375 -19.04 -8.27 -17.84
CA ASP A 375 -19.34 -6.99 -17.17
C ASP A 375 -18.10 -6.18 -16.75
N GLU A 376 -16.89 -6.73 -16.89
CA GLU A 376 -15.63 -6.02 -16.61
C GLU A 376 -14.79 -5.87 -17.90
N LEU A 377 -15.18 -4.94 -18.79
CA LEU A 377 -14.45 -4.50 -19.98
C LEU A 377 -12.94 -4.26 -19.74
N TYR A 378 -12.58 -3.95 -18.51
CA TYR A 378 -11.22 -3.61 -18.08
C TYR A 378 -10.21 -4.75 -18.19
N ILE A 379 -10.63 -6.01 -17.97
CA ILE A 379 -9.71 -7.17 -18.02
C ILE A 379 -9.36 -7.53 -19.47
N GLN A 380 -10.29 -7.40 -20.41
CA GLN A 380 -10.07 -7.73 -21.82
C GLN A 380 -9.03 -6.82 -22.50
N ASP A 381 -8.99 -5.54 -22.09
CA ASP A 381 -8.03 -4.58 -22.63
C ASP A 381 -6.60 -4.78 -22.09
N ILE A 382 -6.46 -5.39 -20.90
CA ILE A 382 -5.16 -5.63 -20.25
C ILE A 382 -4.54 -6.96 -20.67
N LEU A 383 -5.33 -7.99 -20.95
CA LEU A 383 -4.87 -9.35 -21.27
C LEU A 383 -3.81 -9.40 -22.39
N PRO A 384 -3.96 -8.71 -23.53
CA PRO A 384 -2.94 -8.72 -24.58
C PRO A 384 -1.61 -8.11 -24.15
N ASP A 385 -1.67 -7.11 -23.27
CA ASP A 385 -0.50 -6.37 -22.81
C ASP A 385 0.30 -7.16 -21.75
N ILE A 386 -0.33 -8.07 -21.00
CA ILE A 386 0.32 -8.89 -19.95
C ILE A 386 0.79 -10.27 -20.45
N TRP A 387 0.54 -10.62 -21.71
CA TRP A 387 0.93 -11.91 -22.30
C TRP A 387 2.40 -12.27 -22.05
N GLY A 388 3.32 -11.30 -22.23
CA GLY A 388 4.75 -11.52 -21.98
C GLY A 388 5.07 -11.85 -20.52
N LEU A 389 4.32 -11.26 -19.58
CA LEU A 389 4.44 -11.53 -18.16
C LEU A 389 3.90 -12.92 -17.83
N GLU A 390 2.77 -13.32 -18.40
CA GLU A 390 2.17 -14.65 -18.22
C GLU A 390 3.10 -15.75 -18.73
N VAL A 391 3.67 -15.59 -19.92
CA VAL A 391 4.65 -16.51 -20.50
C VAL A 391 5.91 -16.58 -19.63
N GLY A 392 6.40 -15.45 -19.12
CA GLY A 392 7.55 -15.39 -18.21
C GLY A 392 7.29 -16.15 -16.91
N ILE A 393 6.13 -15.97 -16.29
CA ILE A 393 5.70 -16.69 -15.08
C ILE A 393 5.54 -18.18 -15.38
N ALA A 394 5.00 -18.54 -16.53
CA ALA A 394 4.83 -19.91 -16.97
C ALA A 394 6.18 -20.63 -17.12
N LEU A 395 7.12 -20.02 -17.82
CA LEU A 395 8.48 -20.55 -18.00
C LEU A 395 9.21 -20.69 -16.67
N ALA A 396 9.15 -19.67 -15.81
CA ALA A 396 9.76 -19.72 -14.48
C ALA A 396 9.13 -20.84 -13.63
N SER A 397 7.81 -21.05 -13.73
CA SER A 397 7.11 -22.13 -13.05
C SER A 397 7.53 -23.51 -13.59
N ALA A 398 7.68 -23.67 -14.90
CA ALA A 398 8.15 -24.90 -15.52
C ALA A 398 9.58 -25.24 -15.07
N VAL A 399 10.49 -24.25 -15.06
CA VAL A 399 11.86 -24.41 -14.54
C VAL A 399 11.85 -24.84 -13.08
N MET A 400 11.01 -24.22 -12.24
CA MET A 400 10.87 -24.58 -10.83
C MET A 400 10.36 -26.01 -10.64
N ILE A 401 9.40 -26.43 -11.46
CA ILE A 401 8.87 -27.80 -11.49
C ILE A 401 9.98 -28.80 -11.83
N CYS A 402 10.74 -28.53 -12.89
CA CYS A 402 11.89 -29.37 -13.29
C CYS A 402 12.92 -29.47 -12.16
N PHE A 403 13.22 -28.36 -11.50
CA PHE A 403 14.13 -28.31 -10.36
C PHE A 403 13.63 -29.17 -9.18
N MET A 404 12.32 -29.16 -8.91
CA MET A 404 11.69 -30.00 -7.87
C MET A 404 11.65 -31.49 -8.24
N CYS A 405 11.79 -31.88 -9.50
CA CYS A 405 11.93 -33.28 -9.90
C CYS A 405 13.26 -33.89 -9.44
N ILE A 406 14.29 -33.09 -9.19
CA ILE A 406 15.60 -33.49 -8.73
C ILE A 406 15.51 -33.87 -7.23
N ARG A 407 15.80 -35.16 -6.88
CA ARG A 407 15.65 -35.66 -5.51
C ARG A 407 16.43 -34.87 -4.45
N SER A 408 17.63 -34.38 -4.77
CA SER A 408 18.46 -33.59 -3.87
C SER A 408 17.84 -32.22 -3.54
N MET A 409 17.05 -31.62 -4.46
CA MET A 409 16.40 -30.33 -4.32
C MET A 409 15.14 -30.39 -3.44
N ARG A 410 14.63 -31.57 -3.14
CA ARG A 410 13.49 -31.79 -2.23
C ARG A 410 13.84 -31.66 -0.75
N ARG A 411 15.13 -31.50 -0.40
CA ARG A 411 15.55 -31.16 0.97
C ARG A 411 15.12 -29.73 1.30
N PHE A 412 14.76 -29.46 2.55
CA PHE A 412 14.24 -28.13 2.96
C PHE A 412 15.18 -26.95 2.66
N GLY A 413 16.50 -27.14 2.75
CA GLY A 413 17.47 -26.09 2.46
C GLY A 413 17.47 -25.67 0.98
N PRO A 414 17.83 -26.57 0.04
CA PRO A 414 17.82 -26.26 -1.39
C PRO A 414 16.43 -25.82 -1.88
N PHE A 415 15.36 -26.44 -1.39
CA PHE A 415 13.99 -26.06 -1.71
C PHE A 415 13.67 -24.61 -1.30
N PHE A 416 14.06 -24.19 -0.10
CA PHE A 416 13.88 -22.82 0.36
C PHE A 416 14.58 -21.81 -0.56
N TYR A 417 15.84 -22.05 -0.90
CA TYR A 417 16.59 -21.13 -1.77
C TYR A 417 16.05 -21.10 -3.20
N ALA A 418 15.67 -22.24 -3.74
CA ALA A 418 15.04 -22.32 -5.05
C ALA A 418 13.73 -21.52 -5.09
N LEU A 419 12.88 -21.67 -4.06
CA LEU A 419 11.63 -20.94 -3.95
C LEU A 419 11.85 -19.43 -3.75
N THR A 420 12.86 -19.05 -2.97
CA THR A 420 13.24 -17.63 -2.82
C THR A 420 13.69 -17.05 -4.16
N THR A 421 14.57 -17.73 -4.89
CA THR A 421 15.05 -17.27 -6.21
C THR A 421 13.90 -17.16 -7.20
N PHE A 422 13.01 -18.12 -7.23
CA PHE A 422 11.81 -18.09 -8.06
C PHE A 422 10.93 -16.87 -7.75
N SER A 423 10.66 -16.62 -6.46
CA SER A 423 9.89 -15.46 -6.02
C SER A 423 10.54 -14.14 -6.45
N LEU A 424 11.86 -14.05 -6.31
CA LEU A 424 12.61 -12.87 -6.71
C LEU A 424 12.59 -12.65 -8.24
N VAL A 425 12.63 -13.71 -9.02
CA VAL A 425 12.49 -13.64 -10.50
C VAL A 425 11.11 -13.11 -10.89
N ILE A 426 10.03 -13.61 -10.27
CA ILE A 426 8.68 -13.08 -10.50
C ILE A 426 8.60 -11.60 -10.15
N VAL A 427 9.14 -11.22 -9.00
CA VAL A 427 9.16 -9.82 -8.57
C VAL A 427 9.90 -8.93 -9.57
N ILE A 428 11.05 -9.37 -10.11
CA ILE A 428 11.80 -8.66 -11.15
C ILE A 428 10.97 -8.56 -12.44
N ALA A 429 10.32 -9.65 -12.85
CA ALA A 429 9.46 -9.64 -14.03
C ALA A 429 8.31 -8.62 -13.90
N LEU A 430 7.69 -8.54 -12.72
CA LEU A 430 6.68 -7.52 -12.41
C LEU A 430 7.25 -6.10 -12.45
N MET A 431 8.48 -5.87 -11.93
CA MET A 431 9.14 -4.56 -11.98
C MET A 431 9.37 -4.07 -13.40
N VAL A 432 9.74 -4.97 -14.30
CA VAL A 432 10.02 -4.63 -15.71
C VAL A 432 8.73 -4.33 -16.47
N ASN A 433 7.65 -5.03 -16.13
CA ASN A 433 6.37 -4.93 -16.84
C ASN A 433 5.38 -3.89 -16.23
N THR A 434 5.79 -3.08 -15.26
CA THR A 434 4.91 -2.06 -14.63
C THR A 434 4.33 -1.05 -15.62
N ARG A 435 5.00 -0.77 -16.73
CA ARG A 435 4.54 0.16 -17.78
C ARG A 435 3.25 -0.27 -18.45
N VAL A 436 2.98 -1.56 -18.50
CA VAL A 436 1.75 -2.11 -19.07
C VAL A 436 0.53 -1.72 -18.25
N ILE A 437 0.66 -1.80 -16.91
CA ILE A 437 -0.42 -1.43 -15.99
C ILE A 437 -0.61 0.09 -15.97
N ASP A 438 0.41 0.85 -16.32
CA ASP A 438 0.45 2.31 -16.25
C ASP A 438 -0.63 2.97 -17.13
N LYS A 439 -0.82 2.49 -18.34
CA LYS A 439 -1.80 3.03 -19.30
C LYS A 439 -3.22 3.05 -18.72
N HIS A 440 -3.54 2.11 -17.83
CA HIS A 440 -4.90 1.88 -17.34
C HIS A 440 -5.21 2.58 -16.01
N THR A 441 -4.20 3.05 -15.29
CA THR A 441 -4.36 3.47 -13.88
C THR A 441 -4.00 4.92 -13.59
N THR A 442 -3.70 5.74 -14.61
CA THR A 442 -3.20 7.11 -14.42
C THR A 442 -3.80 8.10 -15.39
N THR A 443 -3.74 9.39 -15.05
CA THR A 443 -4.05 10.51 -15.97
C THR A 443 -2.80 11.19 -16.54
N LYS A 444 -1.60 10.65 -16.31
CA LYS A 444 -0.31 11.29 -16.72
C LYS A 444 -0.26 11.63 -18.21
N GLY A 445 -0.74 10.74 -19.06
CA GLY A 445 -0.79 10.97 -20.50
C GLY A 445 -1.71 12.13 -20.87
N LEU A 446 -2.94 12.15 -20.34
CA LEU A 446 -3.90 13.23 -20.55
C LEU A 446 -3.37 14.57 -20.02
N ALA A 447 -2.76 14.55 -18.82
CA ALA A 447 -2.12 15.74 -18.25
C ALA A 447 -0.96 16.26 -19.12
N LYS A 448 -0.17 15.36 -19.73
CA LYS A 448 0.89 15.75 -20.68
C LYS A 448 0.30 16.46 -21.90
N THR A 449 -0.80 15.96 -22.46
CA THR A 449 -1.53 16.62 -23.55
C THR A 449 -2.03 17.99 -23.12
N ILE A 450 -2.69 18.12 -21.95
CA ILE A 450 -3.13 19.43 -21.43
C ILE A 450 -1.95 20.39 -21.28
N ASN A 451 -0.84 19.94 -20.69
CA ASN A 451 0.33 20.77 -20.43
C ASN A 451 1.05 21.22 -21.72
N SER A 452 0.91 20.50 -22.85
CA SER A 452 1.46 20.93 -24.13
C SER A 452 0.75 22.16 -24.71
N PHE A 453 -0.44 22.48 -24.21
CA PHE A 453 -1.25 23.64 -24.65
C PHE A 453 -1.24 24.82 -23.66
N GLN A 454 -0.34 24.86 -22.69
CA GLN A 454 -0.33 25.86 -21.60
C GLN A 454 0.17 27.27 -21.97
N SER A 455 0.17 27.66 -23.23
CA SER A 455 0.46 29.07 -23.61
C SER A 455 -0.61 30.05 -23.15
N THR A 456 -1.81 29.60 -22.82
CA THR A 456 -2.95 30.39 -22.36
C THR A 456 -3.60 29.75 -21.13
N PRO A 457 -4.04 30.52 -20.12
CA PRO A 457 -4.79 29.95 -18.99
C PRO A 457 -6.05 29.24 -19.47
N ALA A 458 -6.16 27.96 -19.20
CA ALA A 458 -7.32 27.14 -19.56
C ALA A 458 -7.93 26.53 -18.29
N TYR A 459 -9.25 26.39 -18.26
CA TYR A 459 -9.93 25.65 -17.21
C TYR A 459 -9.79 24.15 -17.44
N ILE A 460 -9.45 23.43 -16.37
CA ILE A 460 -9.43 21.97 -16.39
C ILE A 460 -10.58 21.47 -15.52
N VAL A 461 -11.45 20.66 -16.10
CA VAL A 461 -12.66 20.14 -15.45
C VAL A 461 -12.62 18.62 -15.43
N ASN A 462 -12.87 18.00 -14.27
CA ASN A 462 -13.21 16.59 -14.15
C ASN A 462 -14.73 16.43 -14.11
N TYR A 463 -15.31 15.69 -15.04
CA TYR A 463 -16.75 15.49 -15.11
C TYR A 463 -17.19 14.10 -14.61
N GLY A 464 -18.11 14.07 -13.64
CA GLY A 464 -18.72 12.85 -13.10
C GLY A 464 -17.78 11.98 -12.23
N SER A 465 -16.52 12.38 -12.07
CA SER A 465 -15.51 11.76 -11.19
C SER A 465 -14.51 12.80 -10.72
N PHE A 466 -13.63 12.40 -9.82
CA PHE A 466 -12.39 13.12 -9.52
C PHE A 466 -11.23 12.16 -9.74
N GLU A 467 -10.28 12.54 -10.57
CA GLU A 467 -9.06 11.79 -10.84
C GLU A 467 -7.92 12.45 -10.05
N GLU A 468 -7.47 11.79 -8.99
CA GLU A 468 -6.58 12.36 -7.97
C GLU A 468 -5.15 12.60 -8.49
N THR A 469 -4.74 11.90 -9.57
CA THR A 469 -3.44 12.11 -10.21
C THR A 469 -3.42 13.35 -11.11
N LEU A 470 -4.57 13.83 -11.56
CA LEU A 470 -4.66 14.94 -12.51
C LEU A 470 -4.07 16.26 -11.97
N PRO A 471 -4.44 16.74 -10.75
CA PRO A 471 -3.84 17.96 -10.19
C PRO A 471 -2.34 17.82 -9.94
N PHE A 472 -1.84 16.62 -9.58
CA PHE A 472 -0.42 16.37 -9.41
C PHE A 472 0.38 16.58 -10.71
N TYR A 473 -0.12 16.05 -11.84
CA TYR A 473 0.59 16.13 -13.13
C TYR A 473 0.37 17.43 -13.86
N THR A 474 -0.81 18.09 -13.71
CA THR A 474 -1.07 19.39 -14.32
C THR A 474 -0.52 20.55 -13.51
N ARG A 475 -0.23 20.35 -12.21
CA ARG A 475 0.17 21.41 -11.26
C ARG A 475 -0.87 22.52 -11.13
N GLN A 476 -2.12 22.20 -11.38
CA GLN A 476 -3.23 23.15 -11.35
C GLN A 476 -4.37 22.61 -10.49
N ARG A 477 -5.16 23.53 -9.95
CA ARG A 477 -6.42 23.23 -9.30
C ARG A 477 -7.46 22.82 -10.33
N ILE A 478 -8.14 21.71 -10.11
CA ILE A 478 -9.10 21.11 -11.03
C ILE A 478 -10.52 21.50 -10.61
N HIS A 479 -11.36 21.91 -11.56
CA HIS A 479 -12.80 22.04 -11.33
C HIS A 479 -13.46 20.66 -11.40
N ILE A 480 -14.44 20.41 -10.52
CA ILE A 480 -15.12 19.11 -10.44
C ILE A 480 -16.58 19.33 -10.77
N ALA A 481 -17.03 18.77 -11.89
CA ALA A 481 -18.40 18.90 -12.34
C ALA A 481 -19.23 17.65 -12.01
N CYS A 482 -20.43 17.85 -11.45
CA CYS A 482 -21.42 16.80 -11.16
C CYS A 482 -20.91 15.67 -10.23
N TYR A 483 -19.90 15.93 -9.40
CA TYR A 483 -19.31 14.97 -8.49
C TYR A 483 -18.72 15.66 -7.26
N LYS A 484 -18.71 14.95 -6.12
CA LYS A 484 -18.05 15.42 -4.89
C LYS A 484 -17.22 14.33 -4.24
N GLY A 485 -17.69 13.07 -4.26
CA GLY A 485 -16.98 11.89 -3.74
C GLY A 485 -16.42 12.10 -2.34
N GLU A 486 -15.15 11.78 -2.17
CA GLU A 486 -14.44 11.93 -0.91
C GLU A 486 -14.15 13.40 -0.53
N LEU A 487 -14.28 14.33 -1.45
CA LEU A 487 -14.17 15.77 -1.20
C LEU A 487 -15.49 16.40 -0.69
N ALA A 488 -16.55 15.59 -0.53
CA ALA A 488 -17.89 16.09 -0.17
C ALA A 488 -17.92 16.90 1.13
N MET A 489 -17.09 16.56 2.12
CA MET A 489 -16.99 17.34 3.34
C MET A 489 -16.31 18.69 3.09
N GLY A 490 -15.16 18.69 2.46
CA GLY A 490 -14.41 19.91 2.16
C GLY A 490 -15.11 20.83 1.17
N SER A 491 -15.97 20.30 0.26
CA SER A 491 -16.73 21.11 -0.70
C SER A 491 -17.77 22.06 -0.07
N LYS A 492 -18.07 21.87 1.22
CA LYS A 492 -19.00 22.74 1.96
C LYS A 492 -18.38 24.10 2.32
N TYR A 493 -17.06 24.17 2.37
CA TYR A 493 -16.36 25.41 2.73
C TYR A 493 -16.47 26.47 1.61
N PRO A 494 -16.62 27.76 1.96
CA PRO A 494 -16.83 28.84 0.98
C PRO A 494 -15.74 28.94 -0.08
N ASP A 495 -14.48 28.73 0.30
CA ASP A 495 -13.29 28.79 -0.57
C ASP A 495 -13.20 27.62 -1.57
N ALA A 496 -13.91 26.54 -1.30
CA ALA A 496 -13.94 25.37 -2.18
C ALA A 496 -15.14 25.37 -3.14
N ARG A 497 -16.28 25.96 -2.74
CA ARG A 497 -17.55 25.93 -3.50
C ARG A 497 -17.42 26.31 -4.98
N PRO A 498 -16.66 27.35 -5.39
CA PRO A 498 -16.56 27.76 -6.80
C PRO A 498 -15.95 26.67 -7.71
N PHE A 499 -15.25 25.69 -7.14
CA PHE A 499 -14.59 24.63 -7.89
C PHE A 499 -15.45 23.36 -8.03
N PHE A 500 -16.63 23.33 -7.41
CA PHE A 500 -17.62 22.26 -7.56
C PHE A 500 -18.80 22.76 -8.39
N LEU A 501 -18.83 22.33 -9.65
CA LEU A 501 -19.81 22.78 -10.62
C LEU A 501 -21.00 21.83 -10.65
N ASP A 502 -22.20 22.36 -10.54
CA ASP A 502 -23.42 21.64 -10.94
C ASP A 502 -23.57 21.66 -12.47
N GLN A 503 -24.65 21.07 -12.99
CA GLN A 503 -24.87 20.99 -14.43
C GLN A 503 -25.00 22.37 -15.08
N ALA A 504 -25.66 23.33 -14.40
CA ALA A 504 -25.85 24.66 -14.93
C ALA A 504 -24.53 25.46 -14.94
N ALA A 505 -23.77 25.42 -13.85
CA ALA A 505 -22.47 26.07 -13.75
C ALA A 505 -21.46 25.49 -14.75
N PHE A 506 -21.48 24.17 -14.97
CA PHE A 506 -20.62 23.50 -15.95
C PHE A 506 -20.97 23.98 -17.38
N ARG A 507 -22.25 24.05 -17.74
CA ARG A 507 -22.69 24.57 -19.02
C ARG A 507 -22.24 26.04 -19.21
N ASN A 508 -22.49 26.90 -18.22
CA ASN A 508 -22.08 28.29 -18.26
C ASN A 508 -20.57 28.45 -18.44
N LEU A 509 -19.76 27.58 -17.83
CA LEU A 509 -18.31 27.59 -18.01
C LEU A 509 -17.93 27.22 -19.46
N LEU A 510 -18.56 26.21 -20.06
CA LEU A 510 -18.30 25.85 -21.45
C LEU A 510 -18.68 26.98 -22.44
N ASP A 511 -19.75 27.70 -22.13
CA ASP A 511 -20.28 28.82 -22.97
C ASP A 511 -19.58 30.17 -22.68
N SER A 512 -18.65 30.23 -21.71
CA SER A 512 -18.00 31.48 -21.25
C SER A 512 -17.01 32.11 -22.22
N GLY A 513 -16.75 31.51 -23.38
CA GLY A 513 -15.72 31.96 -24.31
C GLY A 513 -14.28 31.61 -23.90
N GLN A 514 -14.09 30.95 -22.75
CA GLN A 514 -12.78 30.52 -22.24
C GLN A 514 -12.43 29.11 -22.75
N PRO A 515 -11.14 28.81 -22.93
CA PRO A 515 -10.72 27.46 -23.25
C PRO A 515 -10.93 26.52 -22.05
N VAL A 516 -11.64 25.39 -22.26
CA VAL A 516 -11.97 24.42 -21.23
C VAL A 516 -11.58 23.02 -21.69
N PHE A 517 -10.70 22.38 -20.93
CA PHE A 517 -10.39 20.95 -21.05
C PHE A 517 -11.26 20.14 -20.09
N VAL A 518 -11.85 19.06 -20.58
CA VAL A 518 -12.73 18.19 -19.79
C VAL A 518 -12.13 16.78 -19.76
N VAL A 519 -11.71 16.32 -18.58
CA VAL A 519 -11.33 14.94 -18.36
C VAL A 519 -12.57 14.18 -17.90
N ILE A 520 -12.93 13.11 -18.63
CA ILE A 520 -14.20 12.41 -18.46
C ILE A 520 -14.02 10.90 -18.68
N LYS A 521 -14.72 10.08 -17.90
CA LYS A 521 -14.78 8.64 -18.16
C LYS A 521 -15.74 8.34 -19.31
N LYS A 522 -15.39 7.38 -20.19
CA LYS A 522 -16.20 7.00 -21.36
C LYS A 522 -17.68 6.79 -21.02
N LYS A 523 -17.99 6.17 -19.91
CA LYS A 523 -19.35 5.91 -19.44
C LYS A 523 -20.18 7.19 -19.18
N TYR A 524 -19.54 8.34 -19.00
CA TYR A 524 -20.20 9.63 -18.74
C TYR A 524 -20.25 10.53 -19.98
N LEU A 525 -19.65 10.15 -21.12
CA LEU A 525 -19.63 10.97 -22.35
C LEU A 525 -21.05 11.31 -22.83
N SER A 526 -21.94 10.33 -22.87
CA SER A 526 -23.33 10.53 -23.29
C SER A 526 -24.10 11.45 -22.33
N SER A 527 -23.80 11.40 -21.04
CA SER A 527 -24.39 12.28 -20.04
C SER A 527 -23.90 13.71 -20.17
N ALA A 528 -22.60 13.89 -20.38
CA ALA A 528 -22.01 15.22 -20.60
C ALA A 528 -22.56 15.85 -21.89
N ALA A 529 -22.63 15.10 -23.00
CA ALA A 529 -23.19 15.58 -24.26
C ALA A 529 -24.64 16.06 -24.14
N LYS A 530 -25.46 15.42 -23.31
CA LYS A 530 -26.85 15.86 -23.04
C LYS A 530 -26.92 17.11 -22.16
N THR A 531 -25.89 17.37 -21.37
CA THR A 531 -25.85 18.52 -20.45
C THR A 531 -25.42 19.81 -21.18
N THR A 532 -24.73 19.68 -22.30
CA THR A 532 -24.13 20.80 -23.02
C THR A 532 -24.89 21.10 -24.32
N ASN A 533 -25.02 22.36 -24.68
CA ASN A 533 -25.51 22.78 -26.01
C ASN A 533 -24.39 22.78 -27.05
N GLN A 534 -23.15 22.61 -26.63
CA GLN A 534 -21.96 22.58 -27.48
C GLN A 534 -21.44 21.17 -27.64
N GLU A 535 -20.91 20.85 -28.80
CA GLU A 535 -20.22 19.61 -29.06
C GLU A 535 -18.84 19.64 -28.42
N LEU A 536 -18.57 18.72 -27.47
CA LEU A 536 -17.26 18.52 -26.88
C LEU A 536 -16.41 17.70 -27.88
N LYS A 537 -15.33 18.31 -28.38
CA LYS A 537 -14.40 17.60 -29.26
C LYS A 537 -13.49 16.69 -28.42
N LEU A 538 -13.46 15.41 -28.73
CA LEU A 538 -12.52 14.45 -28.15
C LEU A 538 -11.12 14.70 -28.72
N LEU A 539 -10.12 14.91 -27.85
CA LEU A 539 -8.73 15.12 -28.21
C LEU A 539 -7.89 13.87 -28.06
N ASP A 540 -8.08 13.15 -26.95
CA ASP A 540 -7.32 11.93 -26.62
C ASP A 540 -8.18 11.04 -25.73
N CYS A 541 -8.02 9.73 -25.87
CA CYS A 541 -8.66 8.75 -25.00
C CYS A 541 -7.67 7.69 -24.60
N GLN A 542 -7.43 7.58 -23.30
CA GLN A 542 -6.59 6.56 -22.70
C GLN A 542 -7.47 5.59 -21.90
N ASN A 543 -7.78 4.45 -22.54
CA ASN A 543 -8.69 3.42 -22.00
C ASN A 543 -10.07 3.98 -21.65
N GLU A 544 -10.43 4.02 -20.37
CA GLU A 544 -11.73 4.51 -19.90
C GLU A 544 -11.79 6.04 -19.74
N ARG A 545 -10.66 6.75 -19.84
CA ARG A 545 -10.56 8.18 -19.62
C ARG A 545 -10.30 8.91 -20.91
N CYS A 546 -11.11 9.90 -21.21
CA CYS A 546 -10.96 10.75 -22.38
C CYS A 546 -10.70 12.20 -21.96
N LEU A 547 -9.92 12.89 -22.78
CA LEU A 547 -9.76 14.33 -22.78
C LEU A 547 -10.62 14.89 -23.89
N ALA A 548 -11.54 15.75 -23.53
CA ALA A 548 -12.36 16.52 -24.44
C ALA A 548 -12.09 18.01 -24.26
N ALA A 549 -12.46 18.83 -25.24
CA ALA A 549 -12.31 20.27 -25.18
C ALA A 549 -13.56 20.96 -25.76
N ASN A 550 -13.86 22.17 -25.30
CA ASN A 550 -14.87 23.01 -25.92
C ASN A 550 -14.33 23.65 -27.21
N GLN A 551 -15.21 24.25 -28.02
CA GLN A 551 -14.85 24.88 -29.29
C GLN A 551 -13.79 25.97 -29.13
N ASN A 552 -13.77 26.67 -28.00
CA ASN A 552 -12.84 27.76 -27.76
C ASN A 552 -11.38 27.28 -27.70
N VAL A 553 -11.11 26.05 -27.24
CA VAL A 553 -9.74 25.46 -27.21
C VAL A 553 -9.16 25.46 -28.64
N GLN A 554 -9.95 25.19 -29.69
CA GLN A 554 -9.46 25.20 -31.07
C GLN A 554 -9.11 26.60 -31.57
N VAL A 555 -9.83 27.65 -31.13
CA VAL A 555 -9.54 29.04 -31.48
C VAL A 555 -8.23 29.51 -30.86
N PHE A 556 -8.00 29.11 -29.60
CA PHE A 556 -6.77 29.48 -28.88
C PHE A 556 -5.58 28.60 -29.23
N TYR A 557 -5.82 27.39 -29.74
CA TYR A 557 -4.80 26.37 -30.09
C TYR A 557 -5.08 25.78 -31.48
N PRO A 558 -4.85 26.54 -32.59
CA PRO A 558 -5.13 26.09 -33.94
C PRO A 558 -4.38 24.80 -34.34
N GLU A 559 -3.31 24.47 -33.64
CA GLU A 559 -2.53 23.22 -33.84
C GLU A 559 -3.36 21.96 -33.57
N LEU A 560 -4.44 22.04 -32.78
CA LEU A 560 -5.37 20.94 -32.51
C LEU A 560 -6.24 20.56 -33.73
N ALA A 561 -6.30 21.37 -34.77
CA ALA A 561 -7.02 21.05 -35.99
C ALA A 561 -6.39 19.84 -36.74
N PHE A 562 -5.14 19.50 -36.44
CA PHE A 562 -4.38 18.42 -37.07
C PHE A 562 -4.45 17.07 -36.33
N TYR A 563 -4.98 17.04 -35.10
CA TYR A 563 -5.24 15.77 -34.39
C TYR A 563 -6.60 15.21 -34.83
N ARG A 564 -6.59 14.49 -35.96
CA ARG A 564 -7.70 13.65 -36.45
C ARG A 564 -7.46 12.20 -36.10
#